data_88da11bf5f5bdaf3b2d92c6752594b80
#
_entry.id   88da11bf5f5bdaf3b2d92c6752594b80
#
_cell.length_a   1.000
_cell.length_b   1.000
_cell.length_c   1.000
_cell.angle_alpha   90.00
_cell.angle_beta   90.00
_cell.angle_gamma   90.00
#
_symmetry.space_group_name_H-M   'P 1'
#
loop_
_entity.id
_entity.type
_entity.pdbx_description
1 polymer ?
#
loop_
_entity_poly.entity_id
_entity_poly.type
_entity_poly.pdbx_seq_one_letter_code
_entity_poly.pdbx_strand_id
1 'polypeptide(L)'
;MTVRADRMRNRRQAFAAPGGSFDRAIRLLGIVLPAAVGALLAMMLIAPLKPTGEVSFLLDRNKVAIADDRLRLDDARYRGQDNSGRPFSVSAGNAVQRSASVQVVQLQDLTARLLLRDGPAQLTAPGGSYQIEQQQVGIDGAVRFLAADGYSMVARGVAIDLPRRALVGEGRVSGTVPAGSFS
;
A
#
# COMPACT_ATOMS: atom_id res chain seq x y z
N MET A 1 -39.12 -61.71 24.25
CA MET A 1 -37.97 -60.97 23.74
C MET A 1 -38.45 -60.05 22.63
N THR A 2 -38.36 -58.75 22.81
CA THR A 2 -39.08 -57.78 22.00
C THR A 2 -38.29 -57.38 20.73
N VAL A 3 -38.90 -57.45 19.57
CA VAL A 3 -38.38 -57.12 18.25
C VAL A 3 -37.69 -55.71 18.20
N ARG A 4 -37.99 -54.87 19.17
CA ARG A 4 -37.33 -53.53 19.33
C ARG A 4 -35.90 -53.65 19.85
N ALA A 5 -35.63 -54.59 20.77
CA ALA A 5 -34.28 -54.76 21.35
C ALA A 5 -33.29 -55.30 20.29
N ASP A 6 -33.76 -56.20 19.43
CA ASP A 6 -32.93 -56.75 18.37
C ASP A 6 -32.61 -55.75 17.26
N ARG A 7 -33.54 -54.84 16.92
CA ARG A 7 -33.27 -53.75 15.98
C ARG A 7 -32.23 -52.72 16.51
N MET A 8 -32.25 -52.48 17.80
CA MET A 8 -31.24 -51.58 18.40
C MET A 8 -29.86 -52.26 18.49
N ARG A 9 -29.80 -53.55 18.75
CA ARG A 9 -28.57 -54.34 18.78
C ARG A 9 -27.94 -54.41 17.37
N ASN A 10 -28.73 -54.72 16.36
CA ASN A 10 -28.28 -54.78 14.97
C ASN A 10 -27.78 -53.42 14.45
N ARG A 11 -28.41 -52.31 14.82
CA ARG A 11 -27.92 -50.98 14.45
C ARG A 11 -26.55 -50.65 15.12
N ARG A 12 -26.36 -51.04 16.37
CA ARG A 12 -25.05 -50.80 17.07
C ARG A 12 -23.96 -51.71 16.51
N GLN A 13 -24.30 -52.94 16.10
CA GLN A 13 -23.35 -53.85 15.48
C GLN A 13 -22.99 -53.44 14.06
N ALA A 14 -23.91 -52.87 13.28
CA ALA A 14 -23.64 -52.32 11.98
C ALA A 14 -22.75 -51.05 12.00
N PHE A 15 -22.83 -50.26 13.10
CA PHE A 15 -21.93 -49.14 13.33
C PHE A 15 -20.53 -49.58 13.74
N ALA A 16 -20.36 -50.73 14.34
CA ALA A 16 -19.08 -51.26 14.83
C ALA A 16 -18.42 -52.23 13.84
N ALA A 17 -19.04 -52.51 12.69
CA ALA A 17 -18.48 -53.41 11.71
C ALA A 17 -17.21 -52.79 11.07
N PRO A 18 -16.08 -53.50 11.09
CA PRO A 18 -14.84 -53.02 10.45
C PRO A 18 -15.07 -52.89 8.92
N GLY A 19 -14.74 -51.71 8.36
CA GLY A 19 -14.93 -51.39 6.96
C GLY A 19 -16.20 -50.61 6.62
N GLY A 20 -16.97 -50.15 7.61
CA GLY A 20 -18.15 -49.29 7.46
C GLY A 20 -17.82 -47.90 6.92
N SER A 21 -18.88 -47.17 6.52
CA SER A 21 -18.75 -45.77 6.10
C SER A 21 -18.06 -44.87 7.12
N PHE A 22 -18.20 -45.21 8.40
CA PHE A 22 -17.55 -44.48 9.50
C PHE A 22 -16.04 -44.70 9.53
N ASP A 23 -15.56 -45.88 9.23
CA ASP A 23 -14.12 -46.20 9.17
C ASP A 23 -13.42 -45.50 7.99
N ARG A 24 -14.14 -45.37 6.87
CA ARG A 24 -13.70 -44.56 5.73
C ARG A 24 -13.64 -43.06 6.06
N ALA A 25 -14.65 -42.54 6.77
CA ALA A 25 -14.67 -41.16 7.20
C ALA A 25 -13.52 -40.84 8.20
N ILE A 26 -13.25 -41.73 9.16
CA ILE A 26 -12.12 -41.57 10.10
C ILE A 26 -10.77 -41.61 9.37
N ARG A 27 -10.61 -42.55 8.43
CA ARG A 27 -9.37 -42.65 7.63
C ARG A 27 -9.18 -41.42 6.75
N LEU A 28 -10.25 -40.92 6.13
CA LEU A 28 -10.24 -39.70 5.32
C LEU A 28 -9.93 -38.48 6.19
N LEU A 29 -10.55 -38.39 7.35
CA LEU A 29 -10.29 -37.31 8.31
C LEU A 29 -8.84 -37.35 8.84
N GLY A 30 -8.29 -38.55 9.06
CA GLY A 30 -6.89 -38.75 9.48
C GLY A 30 -5.87 -38.31 8.43
N ILE A 31 -6.24 -38.16 7.16
CA ILE A 31 -5.39 -37.64 6.09
C ILE A 31 -5.67 -36.15 5.85
N VAL A 32 -6.95 -35.78 5.79
CA VAL A 32 -7.36 -34.41 5.45
C VAL A 32 -7.01 -33.42 6.56
N LEU A 33 -7.14 -33.82 7.83
CA LEU A 33 -6.87 -32.94 8.96
C LEU A 33 -5.38 -32.52 9.05
N PRO A 34 -4.40 -33.45 9.01
CA PRO A 34 -2.99 -33.07 8.99
C PRO A 34 -2.62 -32.28 7.73
N ALA A 35 -3.20 -32.62 6.56
CA ALA A 35 -2.97 -31.86 5.32
C ALA A 35 -3.50 -30.44 5.42
N ALA A 36 -4.69 -30.23 6.00
CA ALA A 36 -5.25 -28.91 6.22
C ALA A 36 -4.42 -28.09 7.22
N VAL A 37 -3.95 -28.70 8.30
CA VAL A 37 -3.05 -28.05 9.27
C VAL A 37 -1.71 -27.69 8.63
N GLY A 38 -1.15 -28.58 7.80
CA GLY A 38 0.07 -28.30 7.05
C GLY A 38 -0.10 -27.15 6.05
N ALA A 39 -1.22 -27.11 5.35
CA ALA A 39 -1.55 -26.00 4.43
C ALA A 39 -1.73 -24.66 5.16
N LEU A 40 -2.39 -24.66 6.32
CA LEU A 40 -2.55 -23.46 7.15
C LEU A 40 -1.21 -22.97 7.71
N LEU A 41 -0.34 -23.89 8.16
CA LEU A 41 1.02 -23.52 8.61
C LEU A 41 1.87 -22.98 7.46
N ALA A 42 1.80 -23.58 6.29
CA ALA A 42 2.48 -23.07 5.09
C ALA A 42 1.97 -21.69 4.70
N MET A 43 0.65 -21.47 4.77
CA MET A 43 0.04 -20.16 4.49
C MET A 43 0.47 -19.11 5.52
N MET A 44 0.61 -19.49 6.79
CA MET A 44 1.06 -18.61 7.86
C MET A 44 2.55 -18.26 7.77
N LEU A 45 3.37 -19.16 7.23
CA LEU A 45 4.79 -18.91 6.94
C LEU A 45 4.98 -18.02 5.69
N ILE A 46 4.09 -18.11 4.71
CA ILE A 46 4.14 -17.34 3.47
C ILE A 46 3.46 -15.96 3.62
N ALA A 47 2.47 -15.84 4.51
CA ALA A 47 1.74 -14.58 4.75
C ALA A 47 2.63 -13.40 5.19
N PRO A 48 3.65 -13.55 6.07
CA PRO A 48 4.53 -12.45 6.42
C PRO A 48 5.55 -12.08 5.32
N LEU A 49 5.71 -12.91 4.29
CA LEU A 49 6.53 -12.60 3.12
C LEU A 49 5.80 -11.72 2.08
N LYS A 50 4.50 -11.50 2.25
CA LYS A 50 3.81 -10.46 1.51
C LYS A 50 4.13 -9.13 2.20
N PRO A 51 4.86 -8.21 1.54
CA PRO A 51 5.04 -6.88 2.08
C PRO A 51 3.65 -6.27 2.27
N THR A 52 3.26 -6.03 3.53
CA THR A 52 2.08 -5.28 3.91
C THR A 52 2.34 -3.79 3.69
N GLY A 53 2.55 -3.46 2.47
CA GLY A 53 2.64 -2.15 1.90
C GLY A 53 2.40 -2.39 0.43
N GLU A 54 1.14 -2.42 0.01
CA GLU A 54 0.83 -2.35 -1.41
C GLU A 54 1.30 -0.99 -1.92
N VAL A 55 2.59 -0.96 -2.27
CA VAL A 55 3.10 0.02 -3.20
C VAL A 55 2.53 -0.40 -4.55
N SER A 56 1.24 -0.15 -4.74
CA SER A 56 0.62 -0.31 -6.05
C SER A 56 1.16 0.79 -6.96
N PHE A 57 2.38 0.56 -7.42
CA PHE A 57 2.93 1.28 -8.55
C PHE A 57 2.19 0.73 -9.78
N LEU A 58 1.03 1.29 -10.06
CA LEU A 58 0.33 1.08 -11.32
C LEU A 58 1.15 1.77 -12.43
N LEU A 59 2.20 1.07 -12.86
CA LEU A 59 2.84 1.36 -14.13
C LEU A 59 1.80 1.02 -15.21
N ASP A 60 1.25 2.02 -15.85
CA ASP A 60 0.58 1.82 -17.12
C ASP A 60 1.64 1.37 -18.13
N ARG A 61 1.66 0.06 -18.39
CA ARG A 61 2.66 -0.62 -19.20
C ARG A 61 2.79 -0.08 -20.63
N ASN A 62 1.83 0.71 -21.07
CA ASN A 62 1.75 1.22 -22.42
C ASN A 62 2.47 2.55 -22.63
N LYS A 63 3.04 3.16 -21.57
CA LYS A 63 3.72 4.47 -21.66
C LYS A 63 5.19 4.46 -21.22
N VAL A 64 5.81 3.29 -21.13
CA VAL A 64 7.26 3.20 -20.85
C VAL A 64 8.00 3.23 -22.19
N ALA A 65 8.48 4.39 -22.58
CA ALA A 65 9.40 4.53 -23.70
C ALA A 65 10.84 4.38 -23.17
N ILE A 66 11.53 3.31 -23.55
CA ILE A 66 12.97 3.15 -23.35
C ILE A 66 13.64 3.80 -24.54
N ALA A 67 14.08 5.04 -24.40
CA ALA A 67 14.92 5.74 -25.38
C ALA A 67 16.24 6.09 -24.69
N ASP A 68 17.34 5.59 -25.20
CA ASP A 68 18.73 5.91 -24.82
C ASP A 68 18.99 5.92 -23.30
N ASP A 69 18.94 4.75 -22.64
CA ASP A 69 19.20 4.56 -21.20
C ASP A 69 18.36 5.44 -20.24
N ARG A 70 17.26 5.99 -20.70
CA ARG A 70 16.35 6.84 -19.90
C ARG A 70 15.07 6.12 -19.60
N LEU A 71 14.75 6.00 -18.32
CA LEU A 71 13.40 5.62 -17.88
C LEU A 71 12.55 6.89 -17.79
N ARG A 72 11.52 6.98 -18.63
CA ARG A 72 10.53 8.06 -18.60
C ARG A 72 9.16 7.48 -18.32
N LEU A 73 8.48 8.05 -17.34
CA LEU A 73 7.09 7.76 -17.01
C LEU A 73 6.28 9.05 -17.19
N ASP A 74 5.23 8.98 -17.98
CA ASP A 74 4.22 10.02 -18.07
C ASP A 74 3.04 9.65 -17.15
N ASP A 75 2.47 10.64 -16.47
CA ASP A 75 1.38 10.47 -15.51
C ASP A 75 1.70 9.47 -14.36
N ALA A 76 2.90 9.57 -13.80
CA ALA A 76 3.29 8.76 -12.66
C ALA A 76 2.35 9.03 -11.46
N ARG A 77 1.84 7.97 -10.83
CA ARG A 77 0.92 8.10 -9.69
C ARG A 77 1.26 7.10 -8.59
N TYR A 78 1.38 7.62 -7.38
CA TYR A 78 1.54 6.86 -6.15
C TYR A 78 0.32 7.04 -5.25
N ARG A 79 -0.17 5.98 -4.63
CA ARG A 79 -1.26 6.01 -3.65
C ARG A 79 -0.83 5.25 -2.41
N GLY A 80 -1.20 5.77 -1.25
CA GLY A 80 -0.89 5.16 0.03
C GLY A 80 -1.88 5.58 1.12
N GLN A 81 -1.58 5.16 2.32
CA GLN A 81 -2.27 5.58 3.53
C GLN A 81 -1.25 6.10 4.53
N ASP A 82 -1.64 7.11 5.29
CA ASP A 82 -0.83 7.61 6.39
C ASP A 82 -0.91 6.69 7.63
N ASN A 83 -0.19 7.05 8.71
CA ASN A 83 -0.21 6.27 9.95
C ASN A 83 -1.59 6.21 10.64
N SER A 84 -2.53 7.05 10.21
CA SER A 84 -3.92 7.10 10.70
C SER A 84 -4.89 6.38 9.76
N GLY A 85 -4.38 5.69 8.73
CA GLY A 85 -5.18 4.99 7.71
C GLY A 85 -5.84 5.93 6.69
N ARG A 86 -5.51 7.22 6.68
CA ARG A 86 -6.11 8.19 5.76
C ARG A 86 -5.45 8.09 4.38
N PRO A 87 -6.24 8.03 3.31
CA PRO A 87 -5.70 7.89 1.98
C PRO A 87 -4.99 9.17 1.52
N PHE A 88 -3.89 8.98 0.82
CA PHE A 88 -3.23 10.04 0.08
C PHE A 88 -2.84 9.56 -1.31
N SER A 89 -2.66 10.50 -2.23
CA SER A 89 -2.12 10.22 -3.56
C SER A 89 -1.14 11.30 -3.96
N VAL A 90 -0.06 10.88 -4.60
CA VAL A 90 0.93 11.78 -5.22
C VAL A 90 0.99 11.45 -6.69
N SER A 91 0.96 12.46 -7.53
CA SER A 91 1.12 12.32 -8.98
C SER A 91 2.17 13.28 -9.50
N ALA A 92 2.87 12.86 -10.54
CA ALA A 92 3.75 13.69 -11.32
C ALA A 92 3.33 13.61 -12.80
N GLY A 93 3.23 14.72 -13.49
CA GLY A 93 2.95 14.73 -14.91
C GLY A 93 4.04 14.01 -15.71
N ASN A 94 5.27 14.11 -15.25
CA ASN A 94 6.43 13.44 -15.84
C ASN A 94 7.44 13.04 -14.77
N ALA A 95 8.01 11.84 -14.90
CA ALA A 95 9.09 11.33 -14.07
C ALA A 95 10.20 10.77 -14.97
N VAL A 96 11.41 11.30 -14.88
CA VAL A 96 12.53 10.90 -15.75
C VAL A 96 13.73 10.52 -14.89
N GLN A 97 14.22 9.31 -15.07
CA GLN A 97 15.55 8.89 -14.63
C GLN A 97 16.48 8.90 -15.85
N ARG A 98 17.52 9.73 -15.83
CA ARG A 98 18.41 9.95 -16.98
C ARG A 98 19.28 8.76 -17.35
N SER A 99 19.62 7.93 -16.38
CA SER A 99 20.42 6.71 -16.57
C SER A 99 20.20 5.78 -15.38
N ALA A 100 20.36 4.48 -15.59
CA ALA A 100 20.29 3.49 -14.50
C ALA A 100 21.41 3.70 -13.44
N SER A 101 22.53 4.32 -13.84
CA SER A 101 23.62 4.66 -12.92
C SER A 101 23.38 5.94 -12.12
N VAL A 102 22.42 6.79 -12.54
CA VAL A 102 22.04 8.01 -11.82
C VAL A 102 20.80 7.72 -10.99
N GLN A 103 20.98 7.58 -9.69
CA GLN A 103 19.90 7.24 -8.76
C GLN A 103 19.04 8.45 -8.36
N VAL A 104 18.75 9.29 -9.33
CA VAL A 104 17.91 10.48 -9.18
C VAL A 104 16.82 10.48 -10.22
N VAL A 105 15.57 10.57 -9.78
CA VAL A 105 14.38 10.73 -10.63
C VAL A 105 13.98 12.19 -10.62
N GLN A 106 13.95 12.83 -11.78
CA GLN A 106 13.42 14.19 -11.95
C GLN A 106 11.91 14.10 -12.12
N LEU A 107 11.19 14.90 -11.34
CA LEU A 107 9.73 14.93 -11.30
C LEU A 107 9.24 16.30 -11.76
N GLN A 108 8.16 16.33 -12.55
CA GLN A 108 7.53 17.57 -13.01
C GLN A 108 6.03 17.53 -12.71
N ASP A 109 5.44 18.70 -12.51
CA ASP A 109 4.00 18.88 -12.26
C ASP A 109 3.50 18.03 -11.10
N LEU A 110 4.13 18.21 -9.95
CA LEU A 110 3.80 17.47 -8.75
C LEU A 110 2.46 17.91 -8.15
N THR A 111 1.62 16.96 -7.88
CA THR A 111 0.36 17.16 -7.15
C THR A 111 0.20 16.07 -6.10
N ALA A 112 0.02 16.46 -4.84
CA ALA A 112 -0.35 15.56 -3.77
C ALA A 112 -1.75 15.90 -3.26
N ARG A 113 -2.57 14.88 -3.03
CA ARG A 113 -3.89 14.99 -2.42
C ARG A 113 -3.93 14.17 -1.16
N LEU A 114 -4.40 14.76 -0.08
CA LEU A 114 -4.47 14.16 1.23
C LEU A 114 -5.88 14.34 1.79
N LEU A 115 -6.34 13.36 2.55
CA LEU A 115 -7.56 13.51 3.32
C LEU A 115 -7.17 13.83 4.78
N LEU A 116 -7.34 15.08 5.19
CA LEU A 116 -7.16 15.52 6.57
C LEU A 116 -8.45 15.31 7.38
N ARG A 117 -8.39 15.56 8.68
CA ARG A 117 -9.57 15.45 9.56
C ARG A 117 -10.66 16.46 9.19
N ASP A 118 -10.24 17.64 8.78
CA ASP A 118 -11.12 18.78 8.50
C ASP A 118 -11.47 18.90 7.00
N GLY A 119 -11.11 17.87 6.20
CA GLY A 119 -11.44 17.80 4.79
C GLY A 119 -10.24 17.53 3.87
N PRO A 120 -10.45 17.56 2.56
CA PRO A 120 -9.40 17.33 1.59
C PRO A 120 -8.39 18.48 1.56
N ALA A 121 -7.12 18.13 1.37
CA ALA A 121 -6.04 19.07 1.14
C ALA A 121 -5.26 18.70 -0.13
N GLN A 122 -4.70 19.70 -0.77
CA GLN A 122 -3.91 19.56 -1.99
C GLN A 122 -2.60 20.31 -1.87
N LEU A 123 -1.52 19.66 -2.27
CA LEU A 123 -0.22 20.30 -2.52
C LEU A 123 0.07 20.30 -4.00
N THR A 124 0.65 21.38 -4.49
CA THR A 124 1.15 21.47 -5.85
C THR A 124 2.55 22.08 -5.88
N ALA A 125 3.41 21.55 -6.75
CA ALA A 125 4.74 22.07 -6.98
C ALA A 125 5.13 21.92 -8.44
N PRO A 126 5.96 22.82 -8.99
CA PRO A 126 6.39 22.75 -10.39
C PRO A 126 7.22 21.51 -10.71
N GLY A 127 8.01 21.04 -9.74
CA GLY A 127 8.86 19.87 -9.93
C GLY A 127 9.63 19.52 -8.67
N GLY A 128 10.52 18.55 -8.83
CA GLY A 128 11.41 18.09 -7.76
C GLY A 128 12.30 16.95 -8.22
N SER A 129 13.15 16.52 -7.31
CA SER A 129 14.05 15.40 -7.52
C SER A 129 13.90 14.38 -6.39
N TYR A 130 13.76 13.10 -6.77
CA TYR A 130 13.77 11.99 -5.82
C TYR A 130 15.12 11.29 -5.86
N GLN A 131 15.81 11.32 -4.76
CA GLN A 131 17.07 10.63 -4.55
C GLN A 131 16.79 9.23 -3.99
N ILE A 132 16.99 8.19 -4.80
CA ILE A 132 16.57 6.82 -4.50
C ILE A 132 17.34 6.25 -3.30
N GLU A 133 18.65 6.46 -3.24
CA GLU A 133 19.51 5.93 -2.17
C GLU A 133 19.20 6.58 -0.82
N GLN A 134 19.07 7.91 -0.80
CA GLN A 134 18.80 8.67 0.42
C GLN A 134 17.31 8.63 0.81
N GLN A 135 16.46 8.18 -0.10
CA GLN A 135 15.00 8.23 0.04
C GLN A 135 14.50 9.64 0.40
N GLN A 136 15.08 10.64 -0.26
CA GLN A 136 14.76 12.05 -0.05
C GLN A 136 14.16 12.65 -1.31
N VAL A 137 13.17 13.54 -1.11
CA VAL A 137 12.57 14.33 -2.18
C VAL A 137 12.90 15.79 -1.95
N GLY A 138 13.64 16.38 -2.86
CA GLY A 138 13.81 17.83 -2.93
C GLY A 138 12.75 18.43 -3.85
N ILE A 139 12.08 19.49 -3.41
CA ILE A 139 11.07 20.19 -4.21
C ILE A 139 11.65 21.42 -4.84
N ASP A 140 11.52 21.52 -6.15
CA ASP A 140 11.97 22.68 -6.91
C ASP A 140 10.86 23.75 -6.94
N GLY A 141 11.24 24.99 -6.60
CA GLY A 141 10.33 26.12 -6.62
C GLY A 141 9.41 26.22 -5.39
N ALA A 142 8.22 26.78 -5.61
CA ALA A 142 7.26 27.02 -4.54
C ALA A 142 6.26 25.86 -4.43
N VAL A 143 6.15 25.34 -3.21
CA VAL A 143 5.07 24.42 -2.84
C VAL A 143 3.86 25.24 -2.41
N ARG A 144 2.71 24.97 -3.01
CA ARG A 144 1.43 25.56 -2.63
C ARG A 144 0.59 24.49 -1.94
N PHE A 145 0.11 24.81 -0.76
CA PHE A 145 -0.81 24.00 0.01
C PHE A 145 -2.16 24.70 0.12
N LEU A 146 -3.22 23.95 -0.12
CA LEU A 146 -4.61 24.39 0.01
C LEU A 146 -5.38 23.32 0.77
N ALA A 147 -6.16 23.69 1.76
CA ALA A 147 -7.03 22.81 2.51
C ALA A 147 -8.46 23.32 2.50
N ALA A 148 -9.42 22.41 2.66
CA ALA A 148 -10.86 22.71 2.56
C ALA A 148 -11.36 23.65 3.67
N ASP A 149 -10.68 23.70 4.81
CA ASP A 149 -10.96 24.54 5.96
C ASP A 149 -10.47 25.99 5.80
N GLY A 150 -9.99 26.38 4.59
CA GLY A 150 -9.53 27.73 4.27
C GLY A 150 -8.05 27.99 4.59
N TYR A 151 -7.29 26.96 4.99
CA TYR A 151 -5.84 27.11 5.11
C TYR A 151 -5.20 27.14 3.72
N SER A 152 -4.37 28.11 3.50
CA SER A 152 -3.49 28.20 2.33
C SER A 152 -2.07 28.55 2.76
N MET A 153 -1.08 27.92 2.13
CA MET A 153 0.33 28.16 2.47
C MET A 153 1.18 28.05 1.20
N VAL A 154 2.20 28.88 1.13
CA VAL A 154 3.26 28.80 0.13
C VAL A 154 4.59 28.67 0.85
N ALA A 155 5.34 27.64 0.53
CA ALA A 155 6.68 27.37 1.07
C ALA A 155 7.70 27.21 -0.05
N ARG A 156 8.97 27.52 0.22
CA ARG A 156 10.09 27.29 -0.70
C ARG A 156 11.20 26.55 0.01
N GLY A 157 12.07 25.87 -0.77
CA GLY A 157 13.18 25.10 -0.21
C GLY A 157 12.69 23.91 0.60
N VAL A 158 11.66 23.20 0.10
CA VAL A 158 11.06 22.08 0.83
C VAL A 158 11.80 20.79 0.47
N ALA A 159 12.25 20.09 1.50
CA ALA A 159 12.82 18.75 1.41
C ALA A 159 12.01 17.78 2.28
N ILE A 160 11.81 16.56 1.77
CA ILE A 160 11.08 15.50 2.45
C ILE A 160 12.02 14.32 2.66
N ASP A 161 12.22 13.93 3.91
CA ASP A 161 12.95 12.73 4.31
C ASP A 161 11.93 11.63 4.57
N LEU A 162 11.85 10.66 3.66
CA LEU A 162 10.86 9.60 3.74
C LEU A 162 11.12 8.62 4.89
N PRO A 163 12.38 8.18 5.17
CA PRO A 163 12.68 7.34 6.32
C PRO A 163 12.33 7.98 7.66
N ARG A 164 12.68 9.25 7.82
CA ARG A 164 12.41 10.00 9.06
C ARG A 164 11.00 10.56 9.10
N ARG A 165 10.27 10.50 7.99
CA ARG A 165 8.94 11.11 7.83
C ARG A 165 8.94 12.61 8.22
N ALA A 166 10.02 13.26 7.89
CA ALA A 166 10.25 14.67 8.20
C ALA A 166 10.11 15.51 6.93
N LEU A 167 9.48 16.67 7.07
CA LEU A 167 9.44 17.71 6.06
C LEU A 167 10.17 18.93 6.63
N VAL A 168 11.16 19.38 5.89
CA VAL A 168 11.97 20.55 6.28
C VAL A 168 11.78 21.60 5.18
N GLY A 169 11.47 22.82 5.60
CA GLY A 169 11.44 24.00 4.73
C GLY A 169 12.51 24.98 5.15
N GLU A 170 13.50 25.20 4.31
CA GLU A 170 14.60 26.16 4.60
C GLU A 170 14.27 27.58 4.12
N GLY A 171 13.19 27.73 3.38
CA GLY A 171 12.80 29.00 2.76
C GLY A 171 11.70 29.74 3.50
N ARG A 172 11.31 30.89 2.91
CA ARG A 172 10.19 31.68 3.41
C ARG A 172 8.88 30.89 3.30
N VAL A 173 8.11 30.93 4.36
CA VAL A 173 6.76 30.37 4.44
C VAL A 173 5.78 31.52 4.67
N SER A 174 4.76 31.62 3.81
CA SER A 174 3.67 32.56 3.96
C SER A 174 2.34 31.86 3.78
N GLY A 175 1.32 32.32 4.45
CA GLY A 175 0.02 31.66 4.37
C GLY A 175 -1.11 32.47 4.97
N THR A 176 -2.31 31.98 4.72
CA THR A 176 -3.56 32.47 5.30
C THR A 176 -4.22 31.32 6.05
N VAL A 177 -4.67 31.64 7.24
CA VAL A 177 -5.49 30.77 8.09
C VAL A 177 -6.80 31.48 8.35
N PRO A 178 -7.88 30.80 8.77
CA PRO A 178 -9.16 31.45 9.08
C PRO A 178 -9.07 32.61 10.07
N ALA A 179 -8.03 32.60 10.93
CA ALA A 179 -7.77 33.64 11.95
C ALA A 179 -6.89 34.80 11.49
N GLY A 180 -6.32 34.75 10.25
CA GLY A 180 -5.41 35.81 9.76
C GLY A 180 -4.36 35.29 8.76
N SER A 181 -3.36 36.11 8.49
CA SER A 181 -2.24 35.76 7.60
C SER A 181 -0.89 35.87 8.30
N PHE A 182 0.10 35.12 7.83
CA PHE A 182 1.49 35.15 8.34
C PHE A 182 2.48 35.07 7.17
N SER A 183 3.69 35.59 7.42
CA SER A 183 4.79 35.58 6.44
C SER A 183 6.15 35.56 7.14
#